data_21dbc7c5d0c2e59cb5d393ae7118e90e
#
_entry.id   21dbc7c5d0c2e59cb5d393ae7118e90e
#
_cell.length_a   1.000
_cell.length_b   1.000
_cell.length_c   1.000
_cell.angle_alpha   90.00
_cell.angle_beta   90.00
_cell.angle_gamma   90.00
#
_symmetry.space_group_name_H-M   'P 1'
#
loop_
_entity.id
_entity.type
_entity.pdbx_description
1 polymer ?
#
loop_
_entity_poly.entity_id
_entity_poly.type
_entity_poly.pdbx_seq_one_letter_code
_entity_poly.pdbx_strand_id
1 'polypeptide(L)'
;MDVKKILMSLFKSIITLAFAALIVMLIYNVMLKAYDFGYRIFAEEPMSPSPGLTMSVAIVEGKSVREIGEILEEKGLIRSASLFYLQELVSSYHGELQPGIYELSTAMTPNEMMEIMAANVSEDGEDEE
;
A
#
# COMPACT_ATOMS: atom_id res chain seq x y z
N MET A 1 -3.69 -60.15 -2.80
CA MET A 1 -3.60 -58.72 -2.49
C MET A 1 -3.32 -58.56 -1.00
N ASP A 2 -2.29 -57.83 -0.70
CA ASP A 2 -1.87 -57.58 0.67
C ASP A 2 -2.69 -56.44 1.25
N VAL A 3 -3.45 -56.71 2.32
CA VAL A 3 -4.28 -55.70 3.00
C VAL A 3 -3.43 -54.50 3.46
N LYS A 4 -2.19 -54.76 3.82
CA LYS A 4 -1.24 -53.75 4.25
C LYS A 4 -0.90 -52.73 3.13
N LYS A 5 -0.80 -53.18 1.89
CA LYS A 5 -0.57 -52.34 0.71
C LYS A 5 -1.78 -51.46 0.41
N ILE A 6 -2.99 -51.99 0.56
CA ILE A 6 -4.24 -51.27 0.34
C ILE A 6 -4.40 -50.18 1.41
N LEU A 7 -4.14 -50.50 2.66
CA LEU A 7 -4.19 -49.54 3.78
C LEU A 7 -3.17 -48.40 3.58
N MET A 8 -1.95 -48.75 3.13
CA MET A 8 -0.91 -47.79 2.88
C MET A 8 -1.24 -46.86 1.70
N SER A 9 -1.86 -47.42 0.66
CA SER A 9 -2.33 -46.63 -0.50
C SER A 9 -3.46 -45.67 -0.12
N LEU A 10 -4.41 -46.13 0.68
CA LEU A 10 -5.51 -45.31 1.20
C LEU A 10 -4.97 -44.19 2.10
N PHE A 11 -4.01 -44.50 2.97
CA PHE A 11 -3.38 -43.53 3.85
C PHE A 11 -2.65 -42.43 3.04
N LYS A 12 -1.89 -42.82 2.01
CA LYS A 12 -1.23 -41.93 1.09
C LYS A 12 -2.23 -41.00 0.38
N SER A 13 -3.35 -41.57 -0.09
CA SER A 13 -4.39 -40.79 -0.77
C SER A 13 -5.01 -39.73 0.15
N ILE A 14 -5.29 -40.13 1.40
CA ILE A 14 -5.87 -39.21 2.40
C ILE A 14 -4.91 -38.07 2.71
N ILE A 15 -3.62 -38.36 2.88
CA ILE A 15 -2.58 -37.34 3.13
C ILE A 15 -2.45 -36.36 1.92
N THR A 16 -2.48 -36.90 0.70
CA THR A 16 -2.42 -36.11 -0.51
C THR A 16 -3.61 -35.17 -0.64
N LEU A 17 -4.82 -35.68 -0.35
CA LEU A 17 -6.04 -34.87 -0.36
C LEU A 17 -6.02 -33.81 0.72
N ALA A 18 -5.57 -34.14 1.93
CA ALA A 18 -5.46 -33.19 3.03
C ALA A 18 -4.43 -32.07 2.69
N PHE A 19 -3.31 -32.43 2.09
CA PHE A 19 -2.27 -31.49 1.67
C PHE A 19 -2.78 -30.58 0.56
N ALA A 20 -3.49 -31.14 -0.43
CA ALA A 20 -4.10 -30.35 -1.51
C ALA A 20 -5.14 -29.37 -0.96
N ALA A 21 -5.97 -29.79 -0.02
CA ALA A 21 -6.95 -28.91 0.64
C ALA A 21 -6.27 -27.78 1.41
N LEU A 22 -5.16 -28.07 2.08
CA LEU A 22 -4.38 -27.07 2.80
C LEU A 22 -3.80 -26.04 1.83
N ILE A 23 -3.25 -26.47 0.70
CA ILE A 23 -2.70 -25.57 -0.34
C ILE A 23 -3.81 -24.68 -0.88
N VAL A 24 -4.97 -25.22 -1.21
CA VAL A 24 -6.12 -24.45 -1.71
C VAL A 24 -6.54 -23.39 -0.68
N MET A 25 -6.59 -23.78 0.60
CA MET A 25 -6.94 -22.85 1.69
C MET A 25 -5.92 -21.71 1.82
N LEU A 26 -4.62 -22.03 1.70
CA LEU A 26 -3.55 -21.02 1.72
C LEU A 26 -3.65 -20.05 0.53
N ILE A 27 -3.88 -20.58 -0.67
CA ILE A 27 -4.06 -19.76 -1.89
C ILE A 27 -5.26 -18.84 -1.72
N TYR A 28 -6.38 -19.34 -1.20
CA TYR A 28 -7.60 -18.56 -0.97
C TYR A 28 -7.33 -17.40 0.00
N ASN A 29 -6.66 -17.65 1.12
CA ASN A 29 -6.30 -16.64 2.10
C ASN A 29 -5.38 -15.57 1.51
N VAL A 30 -4.38 -15.99 0.73
CA VAL A 30 -3.45 -15.07 0.06
C VAL A 30 -4.18 -14.21 -0.96
N MET A 31 -5.11 -14.83 -1.73
CA MET A 31 -5.91 -14.09 -2.71
C MET A 31 -6.77 -13.02 -2.07
N LEU A 32 -7.41 -13.30 -0.95
CA LEU A 32 -8.23 -12.32 -0.23
C LEU A 32 -7.39 -11.14 0.27
N LYS A 33 -6.21 -11.43 0.83
CA LYS A 33 -5.29 -10.39 1.29
C LYS A 33 -4.73 -9.56 0.14
N ALA A 34 -4.38 -10.22 -0.94
CA ALA A 34 -3.87 -9.55 -2.15
C ALA A 34 -4.94 -8.66 -2.78
N TYR A 35 -6.19 -9.10 -2.78
CA TYR A 35 -7.32 -8.30 -3.29
C TYR A 35 -7.53 -7.05 -2.45
N ASP A 36 -7.57 -7.18 -1.12
CA ASP A 36 -7.74 -6.06 -0.20
C ASP A 36 -6.57 -5.06 -0.33
N PHE A 37 -5.35 -5.56 -0.41
CA PHE A 37 -4.15 -4.75 -0.59
C PHE A 37 -4.18 -4.01 -1.93
N GLY A 38 -4.52 -4.71 -3.02
CA GLY A 38 -4.63 -4.11 -4.36
C GLY A 38 -5.73 -3.05 -4.42
N TYR A 39 -6.86 -3.29 -3.76
CA TYR A 39 -7.94 -2.32 -3.68
C TYR A 39 -7.48 -1.04 -2.98
N ARG A 40 -6.71 -1.16 -1.90
CA ARG A 40 -6.19 -0.01 -1.16
C ARG A 40 -5.21 0.83 -1.95
N ILE A 41 -4.47 0.24 -2.89
CA ILE A 41 -3.56 1.01 -3.75
C ILE A 41 -4.32 2.10 -4.50
N PHE A 42 -5.53 1.80 -4.99
CA PHE A 42 -6.31 2.71 -5.83
C PHE A 42 -7.43 3.45 -5.09
N ALA A 43 -7.90 2.92 -3.96
CA ALA A 43 -9.10 3.41 -3.29
C ALA A 43 -8.98 3.45 -1.77
N GLU A 44 -7.80 3.79 -1.25
CA GLU A 44 -7.61 3.89 0.20
C GLU A 44 -8.40 5.07 0.78
N GLU A 45 -9.08 4.80 1.89
CA GLU A 45 -9.82 5.82 2.62
C GLU A 45 -8.89 6.67 3.49
N PRO A 46 -9.23 7.96 3.73
CA PRO A 46 -8.46 8.80 4.66
C PRO A 46 -8.38 8.21 6.06
N MET A 47 -7.38 8.63 6.82
CA MET A 47 -7.20 8.16 8.20
C MET A 47 -8.33 8.59 9.13
N SER A 48 -8.96 9.74 8.85
CA SER A 48 -10.07 10.24 9.65
C SER A 48 -11.11 10.93 8.76
N PRO A 49 -12.36 11.08 9.24
CA PRO A 49 -13.37 11.85 8.53
C PRO A 49 -13.03 13.34 8.54
N SER A 50 -13.58 14.06 7.56
CA SER A 50 -13.42 15.51 7.48
C SER A 50 -14.01 16.20 8.74
N PRO A 51 -13.37 17.25 9.30
CA PRO A 51 -12.21 17.96 8.75
C PRO A 51 -10.84 17.34 9.08
N GLY A 52 -10.76 16.37 10.00
CA GLY A 52 -9.53 15.74 10.42
C GLY A 52 -8.56 16.69 11.12
N LEU A 53 -7.30 16.26 11.23
CA LEU A 53 -6.23 17.06 11.82
C LEU A 53 -5.29 17.51 10.70
N THR A 54 -5.10 18.81 10.56
CA THR A 54 -4.15 19.40 9.63
C THR A 54 -2.82 19.61 10.35
N MET A 55 -1.73 19.21 9.69
CA MET A 55 -0.40 19.38 10.25
C MET A 55 0.60 19.75 9.16
N SER A 56 1.66 20.42 9.58
CA SER A 56 2.74 20.82 8.68
C SER A 56 3.75 19.66 8.54
N VAL A 57 4.10 19.33 7.31
CA VAL A 57 5.07 18.28 7.00
C VAL A 57 6.21 18.88 6.18
N ALA A 58 7.43 18.75 6.68
CA ALA A 58 8.63 19.18 5.97
C ALA A 58 9.27 17.99 5.27
N ILE A 59 9.35 18.04 3.96
CA ILE A 59 10.04 17.05 3.13
C ILE A 59 11.37 17.67 2.70
N VAL A 60 12.46 17.13 3.21
CA VAL A 60 13.81 17.58 2.91
C VAL A 60 14.24 17.03 1.55
N GLU A 61 15.06 17.80 0.83
CA GLU A 61 15.62 17.37 -0.44
C GLU A 61 16.43 16.08 -0.30
N GLY A 62 16.33 15.20 -1.29
CA GLY A 62 17.03 13.91 -1.30
C GLY A 62 16.30 12.76 -0.65
N LYS A 63 15.07 12.96 -0.17
CA LYS A 63 14.26 11.88 0.38
C LYS A 63 13.66 11.02 -0.72
N SER A 64 13.75 9.68 -0.56
CA SER A 64 13.08 8.74 -1.44
C SER A 64 11.57 8.74 -1.14
N VAL A 65 10.78 8.22 -2.08
CA VAL A 65 9.33 8.06 -1.88
C VAL A 65 9.03 7.22 -0.64
N ARG A 66 9.81 6.19 -0.39
CA ARG A 66 9.67 5.35 0.80
C ARG A 66 9.91 6.13 2.09
N GLU A 67 10.95 6.96 2.11
CA GLU A 67 11.26 7.83 3.25
C GLU A 67 10.17 8.87 3.48
N ILE A 68 9.62 9.44 2.41
CA ILE A 68 8.46 10.33 2.48
C ILE A 68 7.28 9.60 3.10
N GLY A 69 7.00 8.38 2.65
CA GLY A 69 5.95 7.53 3.22
C GLY A 69 6.16 7.25 4.70
N GLU A 70 7.38 6.99 5.12
CA GLU A 70 7.72 6.77 6.53
C GLU A 70 7.44 8.01 7.38
N ILE A 71 7.75 9.20 6.87
CA ILE A 71 7.45 10.47 7.55
C ILE A 71 5.93 10.65 7.70
N LEU A 72 5.17 10.39 6.66
CA LEU A 72 3.72 10.51 6.68
C LEU A 72 3.07 9.49 7.61
N GLU A 73 3.58 8.27 7.64
CA GLU A 73 3.11 7.21 8.53
C GLU A 73 3.39 7.57 10.00
N GLU A 74 4.58 8.06 10.30
CA GLU A 74 4.98 8.49 11.64
C GLU A 74 4.07 9.60 12.18
N LYS A 75 3.64 10.50 11.30
CA LYS A 75 2.74 11.62 11.64
C LYS A 75 1.27 11.21 11.68
N GLY A 76 0.95 9.96 11.34
CA GLY A 76 -0.43 9.46 11.35
C GLY A 76 -1.26 9.91 10.16
N LEU A 77 -0.64 10.41 9.11
CA LEU A 77 -1.33 10.85 7.90
C LEU A 77 -1.68 9.70 6.96
N ILE A 78 -0.90 8.62 6.98
CA ILE A 78 -1.15 7.41 6.20
C ILE A 78 -1.02 6.17 7.09
N ARG A 79 -1.57 5.04 6.62
CA ARG A 79 -1.53 3.77 7.36
C ARG A 79 -0.24 3.00 7.19
N SER A 80 0.35 3.06 6.01
CA SER A 80 1.51 2.24 5.66
C SER A 80 2.41 2.94 4.65
N ALA A 81 3.69 3.08 4.99
CA ALA A 81 4.71 3.64 4.10
C ALA A 81 4.93 2.75 2.88
N SER A 82 4.87 1.43 3.05
CA SER A 82 5.02 0.47 1.95
C SER A 82 3.87 0.59 0.94
N LEU A 83 2.65 0.76 1.43
CA LEU A 83 1.48 0.96 0.59
C LEU A 83 1.58 2.30 -0.15
N PHE A 84 2.01 3.35 0.53
CA PHE A 84 2.24 4.67 -0.07
C PHE A 84 3.26 4.60 -1.23
N TYR A 85 4.34 3.86 -1.03
CA TYR A 85 5.35 3.65 -2.07
C TYR A 85 4.73 3.04 -3.34
N LEU A 86 3.89 2.00 -3.18
CA LEU A 86 3.21 1.36 -4.30
C LEU A 86 2.15 2.27 -4.93
N GLN A 87 1.44 3.04 -4.11
CA GLN A 87 0.45 4.02 -4.59
C GLN A 87 1.11 5.09 -5.45
N GLU A 88 2.27 5.60 -5.02
CA GLU A 88 3.05 6.58 -5.79
C GLU A 88 3.53 5.98 -7.11
N LEU A 89 4.04 4.75 -7.08
CA LEU A 89 4.58 4.07 -8.25
C LEU A 89 3.55 3.94 -9.40
N VAL A 90 2.28 3.70 -9.04
CA VAL A 90 1.19 3.54 -10.03
C VAL A 90 0.39 4.83 -10.23
N SER A 91 0.73 5.91 -9.54
CA SER A 91 0.02 7.19 -9.64
C SER A 91 0.50 8.01 -10.83
N SER A 92 -0.31 9.02 -11.19
CA SER A 92 0.07 10.02 -12.19
C SER A 92 1.24 10.91 -11.72
N TYR A 93 1.53 10.88 -10.43
CA TYR A 93 2.54 11.73 -9.78
C TYR A 93 3.88 11.00 -9.56
N HIS A 94 4.04 9.82 -10.16
CA HIS A 94 5.27 9.04 -10.00
C HIS A 94 6.50 9.85 -10.41
N GLY A 95 7.44 9.99 -9.47
CA GLY A 95 8.66 10.75 -9.67
C GLY A 95 8.51 12.27 -9.61
N GLU A 96 7.30 12.78 -9.32
CA GLU A 96 7.00 14.22 -9.31
C GLU A 96 6.86 14.83 -7.92
N LEU A 97 7.02 14.03 -6.86
CA LEU A 97 6.97 14.54 -5.49
C LEU A 97 8.18 15.41 -5.20
N GLN A 98 7.95 16.62 -4.73
CA GLN A 98 9.00 17.63 -4.52
C GLN A 98 9.25 17.89 -3.03
N PRO A 99 10.49 18.27 -2.65
CA PRO A 99 10.76 18.74 -1.31
C PRO A 99 10.03 20.05 -1.05
N GLY A 100 9.71 20.32 0.20
CA GLY A 100 9.01 21.52 0.62
C GLY A 100 8.28 21.33 1.93
N ILE A 101 7.59 22.37 2.36
CA ILE A 101 6.75 22.33 3.55
C ILE A 101 5.30 22.34 3.09
N TYR A 102 4.55 21.31 3.50
CA TYR A 102 3.18 21.10 3.06
C TYR A 102 2.24 21.01 4.26
N GLU A 103 1.05 21.55 4.12
CA GLU A 103 -0.03 21.35 5.07
C GLU A 103 -0.90 20.19 4.59
N LEU A 104 -0.87 19.09 5.33
CA LEU A 104 -1.59 17.87 5.02
C LEU A 104 -2.54 17.51 6.15
N SER A 105 -3.67 16.91 5.81
CA SER A 105 -4.71 16.55 6.76
C SER A 105 -4.91 15.04 6.83
N THR A 106 -5.26 14.54 8.01
CA THR A 106 -5.65 13.14 8.19
C THR A 106 -6.94 12.80 7.44
N ALA A 107 -7.71 13.80 7.00
CA ALA A 107 -8.91 13.62 6.18
C ALA A 107 -8.62 13.56 4.68
N MET A 108 -7.35 13.66 4.28
CA MET A 108 -6.90 13.54 2.89
C MET A 108 -6.55 12.09 2.57
N THR A 109 -6.82 11.68 1.32
CA THR A 109 -6.32 10.41 0.80
C THR A 109 -4.84 10.54 0.44
N PRO A 110 -4.08 9.44 0.38
CA PRO A 110 -2.69 9.49 -0.09
C PRO A 110 -2.55 10.13 -1.48
N ASN A 111 -3.51 9.90 -2.36
CA ASN A 111 -3.51 10.48 -3.71
C ASN A 111 -3.64 12.01 -3.67
N GLU A 112 -4.49 12.53 -2.80
CA GLU A 112 -4.64 13.98 -2.59
C GLU A 112 -3.37 14.60 -2.03
N MET A 113 -2.67 13.90 -1.13
CA MET A 113 -1.38 14.34 -0.59
C MET A 113 -0.31 14.39 -1.67
N MET A 114 -0.26 13.38 -2.55
CA MET A 114 0.66 13.35 -3.68
C MET A 114 0.40 14.50 -4.65
N GLU A 115 -0.86 14.81 -4.91
CA GLU A 115 -1.27 15.94 -5.76
C GLU A 115 -0.70 17.26 -5.23
N ILE A 116 -0.80 17.49 -3.92
CA ILE A 116 -0.27 18.69 -3.28
C ILE A 116 1.27 18.74 -3.39
N MET A 117 1.94 17.62 -3.13
CA MET A 117 3.40 17.55 -3.18
C MET A 117 3.95 17.63 -4.61
N ALA A 118 3.19 17.20 -5.60
CA ALA A 118 3.54 17.27 -7.02
C ALA A 118 3.23 18.64 -7.64
N ALA A 119 2.21 19.33 -7.15
CA ALA A 119 1.79 20.65 -7.67
C ALA A 119 2.88 21.72 -7.53
N ASN A 120 3.80 21.55 -6.58
CA ASN A 120 4.92 22.48 -6.37
C ASN A 120 5.82 22.61 -7.60
N VAL A 121 5.84 21.60 -8.46
CA VAL A 121 6.60 21.64 -9.73
C VAL A 121 5.97 22.60 -10.73
N SER A 122 4.65 22.69 -10.71
CA SER A 122 3.89 23.52 -11.64
C SER A 122 4.01 25.02 -11.33
N GLU A 123 4.15 25.36 -10.06
CA GLU A 123 4.27 26.74 -9.61
C GLU A 123 5.67 27.33 -9.90
N ASP A 124 6.72 26.52 -9.73
CA ASP A 124 8.10 26.94 -10.02
C ASP A 124 8.36 27.11 -11.52
N GLY A 125 7.56 26.47 -12.37
CA GLY A 125 7.66 26.57 -13.82
C GLY A 125 6.97 27.79 -14.42
N GLU A 126 6.06 28.43 -13.68
CA GLU A 126 5.32 29.62 -14.15
C GLU A 126 6.01 30.93 -13.77
N ASP A 127 6.89 30.91 -12.78
CA ASP A 127 7.61 32.10 -12.31
C ASP A 127 8.90 32.42 -13.11
N GLU A 128 9.22 31.64 -14.13
CA GLU A 128 10.41 31.85 -14.98
C GLU A 128 10.12 32.59 -16.32
N GLU A 129 8.95 33.19 -16.43
CA GLU A 129 8.67 34.07 -17.58
C GLU A 129 8.86 35.54 -17.24
#